data_39ecd80abddc33679c02db9b3596b037
#
_entry.id   39ecd80abddc33679c02db9b3596b037
#
_cell.length_a   1.000
_cell.length_b   1.000
_cell.length_c   1.000
_cell.angle_alpha   90.00
_cell.angle_beta   90.00
_cell.angle_gamma   90.00
#
_symmetry.space_group_name_H-M   'P 1'
#
loop_
_entity.id
_entity.type
_entity.pdbx_description
1 polymer ?
#
loop_
_entity_poly.entity_id
_entity_poly.type
_entity_poly.pdbx_seq_one_letter_code
_entity_poly.pdbx_strand_id
1 'polypeptide(L)' 'MRHRILAIYNKELEDFDDKAAYDDYLEEREDIMFNLSQGIDVAAMEAAVRAYQEREGESIGRIEARRLGRVLKEEAAA' A
#
# COMPACT_ATOMS: atom_id res chain seq x y z
N MET A 1 -2.66 -4.41 12.26
CA MET A 1 -3.64 -4.18 11.19
C MET A 1 -3.18 -3.09 10.21
N ARG A 2 -2.99 -1.87 10.69
CA ARG A 2 -2.61 -0.74 9.85
C ARG A 2 -1.27 -0.96 9.13
N HIS A 3 -0.26 -1.42 9.84
CA HIS A 3 1.06 -1.69 9.25
C HIS A 3 1.00 -2.71 8.12
N ARG A 4 0.21 -3.75 8.30
CA ARG A 4 0.05 -4.80 7.28
C ARG A 4 -0.50 -4.21 5.98
N ILE A 5 -1.58 -3.44 6.08
CA ILE A 5 -2.21 -2.85 4.89
C ILE A 5 -1.31 -1.81 4.23
N LEU A 6 -0.65 -0.96 5.01
CA LEU A 6 0.27 0.05 4.49
C LEU A 6 1.50 -0.56 3.82
N ALA A 7 1.95 -1.73 4.26
CA ALA A 7 3.05 -2.44 3.63
C ALA A 7 2.64 -3.03 2.27
N ILE A 8 1.38 -3.40 2.11
CA ILE A 8 0.83 -3.95 0.87
C ILE A 8 0.44 -2.83 -0.10
N TYR A 9 -0.37 -1.87 0.38
CA TYR A 9 -0.80 -0.70 -0.41
C TYR A 9 0.23 0.41 -0.22
N ASN A 10 1.39 0.23 -0.82
CA ASN A 10 2.58 1.05 -0.56
C ASN A 10 2.92 2.04 -1.67
N LYS A 11 2.05 2.21 -2.66
CA LYS A 11 2.28 3.16 -3.76
C LYS A 11 2.31 4.61 -3.26
N GLU A 12 3.12 5.42 -3.91
CA GLU A 12 3.28 6.84 -3.61
C GLU A 12 2.72 7.67 -4.77
N LEU A 13 2.63 8.97 -4.59
CA LEU A 13 2.12 9.88 -5.63
C LEU A 13 2.82 9.67 -6.98
N GLU A 14 4.12 9.49 -6.96
CA GLU A 14 4.93 9.30 -8.16
C GLU A 14 4.61 8.03 -8.94
N ASP A 15 3.88 7.09 -8.32
CA ASP A 15 3.49 5.82 -8.96
C ASP A 15 2.19 5.94 -9.77
N PHE A 16 1.60 7.14 -9.82
CA PHE A 16 0.36 7.40 -10.54
C PHE A 16 0.56 8.50 -11.58
N ASP A 17 -0.26 8.47 -12.63
CA ASP A 17 -0.21 9.45 -13.71
C ASP A 17 -0.71 10.83 -13.26
N ASP A 18 -1.66 10.85 -12.31
CA ASP A 18 -2.19 12.10 -11.79
C ASP A 18 -2.57 11.97 -10.30
N LYS A 19 -2.80 13.13 -9.68
CA LYS A 19 -3.15 13.20 -8.26
C LYS A 19 -4.51 12.58 -7.97
N ALA A 20 -5.46 12.69 -8.89
CA ALA A 20 -6.81 12.14 -8.70
C ALA A 20 -6.76 10.62 -8.53
N ALA A 21 -5.97 9.93 -9.35
CA ALA A 21 -5.78 8.48 -9.22
C ALA A 21 -5.13 8.11 -7.89
N TYR A 22 -4.17 8.89 -7.44
CA TYR A 22 -3.54 8.68 -6.14
C TYR A 22 -4.54 8.88 -4.99
N ASP A 23 -5.35 9.93 -5.06
CA ASP A 23 -6.37 10.22 -4.04
C ASP A 23 -7.39 9.09 -3.94
N ASP A 24 -7.85 8.55 -5.08
CA ASP A 24 -8.78 7.41 -5.12
C ASP A 24 -8.14 6.17 -4.48
N TYR A 25 -6.86 5.95 -4.74
CA TYR A 25 -6.11 4.84 -4.16
C TYR A 25 -6.01 4.98 -2.63
N LEU A 26 -5.73 6.17 -2.14
CA LEU A 26 -5.67 6.44 -0.69
C LEU A 26 -7.02 6.22 -0.02
N GLU A 27 -8.11 6.63 -0.67
CA GLU A 27 -9.46 6.43 -0.15
C GLU A 27 -9.79 4.95 -0.04
N GLU A 28 -9.50 4.17 -1.06
CA GLU A 28 -9.70 2.72 -1.04
C GLU A 28 -8.91 2.06 0.09
N ARG A 29 -7.66 2.45 0.25
CA ARG A 29 -6.78 1.94 1.32
C ARG A 29 -7.34 2.24 2.70
N GLU A 30 -7.79 3.47 2.92
CA GLU A 30 -8.38 3.88 4.21
C GLU A 30 -9.67 3.13 4.49
N ASP A 31 -10.52 2.92 3.48
CA ASP A 31 -11.77 2.17 3.61
C ASP A 31 -11.48 0.72 4.04
N ILE A 32 -10.49 0.09 3.42
CA ILE A 32 -10.09 -1.28 3.79
C ILE A 32 -9.61 -1.33 5.24
N MET A 33 -8.75 -0.41 5.64
CA MET A 33 -8.23 -0.35 7.01
C MET A 33 -9.34 -0.12 8.02
N PHE A 34 -10.27 0.79 7.72
CA PHE A 34 -11.40 1.08 8.57
C PHE A 34 -12.30 -0.15 8.74
N ASN A 35 -12.70 -0.77 7.63
CA ASN A 35 -13.58 -1.92 7.64
C ASN A 35 -12.96 -3.10 8.40
N LEU A 36 -11.68 -3.37 8.18
CA LEU A 36 -11.00 -4.44 8.91
C LEU A 36 -10.92 -4.16 10.41
N SER A 37 -10.65 -2.91 10.78
CA SER A 37 -10.55 -2.54 12.20
C SER A 37 -11.90 -2.59 12.91
N GLN A 38 -13.00 -2.39 12.18
CA GLN A 38 -14.36 -2.43 12.74
C GLN A 38 -15.02 -3.80 12.59
N GLY A 39 -14.37 -4.75 11.93
CA GLY A 39 -14.93 -6.06 11.67
C GLY A 39 -16.06 -6.05 10.65
N ILE A 40 -16.04 -5.08 9.72
CA ILE A 40 -17.06 -4.93 8.68
C ILE A 40 -16.58 -5.59 7.39
N ASP A 41 -17.40 -6.50 6.83
CA ASP A 41 -17.10 -7.18 5.57
C ASP A 41 -15.68 -7.76 5.51
N VAL A 42 -15.22 -8.34 6.60
CA VAL A 42 -13.83 -8.80 6.75
C VAL A 42 -13.42 -9.74 5.61
N ALA A 43 -14.25 -10.72 5.29
CA ALA A 43 -13.94 -11.67 4.22
C ALA A 43 -13.77 -10.98 2.87
N ALA A 44 -14.64 -10.01 2.56
CA ALA A 44 -14.56 -9.24 1.32
C ALA A 44 -13.31 -8.36 1.27
N MET A 45 -12.97 -7.72 2.40
CA MET A 45 -11.76 -6.89 2.50
C MET A 45 -10.50 -7.73 2.36
N GLU A 46 -10.43 -8.88 3.02
CA GLU A 46 -9.29 -9.79 2.90
C GLU A 46 -9.15 -10.33 1.48
N ALA A 47 -10.27 -10.62 0.81
CA ALA A 47 -10.25 -11.06 -0.59
C ALA A 47 -9.73 -9.95 -1.51
N ALA A 48 -10.13 -8.69 -1.26
CA ALA A 48 -9.65 -7.54 -2.04
C ALA A 48 -8.14 -7.34 -1.85
N VAL A 49 -7.65 -7.45 -0.62
CA VAL A 49 -6.21 -7.36 -0.31
C VAL A 49 -5.43 -8.45 -1.04
N ARG A 50 -5.94 -9.67 -1.01
CA ARG A 50 -5.29 -10.81 -1.67
C ARG A 50 -5.23 -10.61 -3.19
N ALA A 51 -6.34 -10.14 -3.79
CA ALA A 51 -6.39 -9.86 -5.22
C ALA A 51 -5.39 -8.75 -5.61
N TYR A 52 -5.27 -7.72 -4.77
CA TYR A 52 -4.30 -6.66 -4.98
C TYR A 52 -2.87 -7.21 -4.94
N GLN A 53 -2.55 -8.04 -3.95
CA GLN A 53 -1.23 -8.65 -3.82
C GLN A 53 -0.86 -9.50 -5.03
N GLU A 54 -1.82 -10.26 -5.55
CA GLU A 54 -1.60 -11.09 -6.74
C GLU A 54 -1.36 -10.24 -7.99
N ARG A 55 -2.17 -9.20 -8.17
CA ARG A 55 -2.09 -8.31 -9.32
C ARG A 55 -0.84 -7.42 -9.28
N GLU A 56 -0.51 -6.89 -8.11
CA GLU A 56 0.49 -5.85 -7.94
C GLU A 56 1.77 -6.32 -7.23
N GLY A 57 1.97 -7.64 -7.13
CA GLY A 57 3.10 -8.21 -6.39
C GLY A 57 4.46 -7.66 -6.79
N GLU A 58 4.71 -7.51 -8.10
CA GLU A 58 5.97 -6.94 -8.59
C GLU A 58 6.15 -5.49 -8.19
N SER A 59 5.09 -4.68 -8.30
CA SER A 59 5.12 -3.27 -7.91
C SER A 59 5.37 -3.12 -6.41
N ILE A 60 4.71 -3.95 -5.59
CA ILE A 60 4.90 -3.94 -4.15
C ILE A 60 6.35 -4.20 -3.79
N GLY A 61 6.95 -5.22 -4.38
CA GLY A 61 8.35 -5.56 -4.14
C GLY A 61 9.32 -4.49 -4.60
N ARG A 62 9.06 -3.89 -5.76
CA ARG A 62 9.90 -2.83 -6.32
C ARG A 62 9.87 -1.57 -5.44
N ILE A 63 8.68 -1.18 -4.97
CA ILE A 63 8.50 -0.02 -4.11
C ILE A 63 9.16 -0.26 -2.76
N GLU A 64 9.02 -1.46 -2.20
CA GLU A 64 9.68 -1.84 -0.95
C GLU A 64 11.20 -1.73 -1.08
N ALA A 65 11.76 -2.24 -2.17
CA ALA A 65 13.20 -2.15 -2.44
C ALA A 65 13.64 -0.69 -2.59
N ARG A 66 12.84 0.15 -3.24
CA ARG A 66 13.13 1.58 -3.39
C ARG A 66 13.17 2.29 -2.04
N ARG A 67 12.21 1.99 -1.17
CA ARG A 67 12.14 2.58 0.18
C ARG A 67 13.34 2.15 1.02
N LEU A 68 13.67 0.88 0.98
CA LEU A 68 14.82 0.35 1.72
C LEU A 68 16.12 1.00 1.24
N GLY A 69 16.27 1.15 -0.08
CA GLY A 69 17.44 1.83 -0.66
C GLY A 69 17.58 3.26 -0.19
N ARG A 70 16.47 4.00 -0.09
CA ARG A 70 16.47 5.37 0.43
C ARG A 70 16.92 5.43 1.89
N VAL A 71 16.38 4.55 2.72
CA VAL A 71 16.72 4.49 4.15
C VAL A 71 18.21 4.20 4.34
N LEU A 72 18.72 3.21 3.64
CA LEU A 72 20.14 2.84 3.72
C LEU A 72 21.04 3.99 3.25
N LYS A 73 20.63 4.71 2.21
CA LYS A 73 21.39 5.85 1.69
C LYS A 73 21.42 7.00 2.69
N GLU A 74 20.30 7.28 3.35
CA GLU A 74 20.20 8.30 4.38
C GLU A 74 21.09 7.96 5.58
N GLU A 75 21.08 6.72 6.02
CA GLU A 75 21.95 6.25 7.11
C GLU A 75 23.43 6.37 6.73
N ALA A 76 23.78 6.04 5.50
CA ALA A 76 25.15 6.15 5.03
C ALA A 76 25.60 7.61 4.93
N ALA A 77 24.68 8.54 4.66
CA ALA A 77 24.98 9.96 4.56
C ALA A 77 25.10 10.64 5.92
N ALA A 78 24.53 10.04 6.95
CA ALA A 78 24.59 10.59 8.30
C ALA A 78 25.93 10.28 8.95
#